data_59982ec440d1785e31dfbb7f69911551
#
_entry.id   59982ec440d1785e31dfbb7f69911551
#
_cell.length_a   1.000
_cell.length_b   1.000
_cell.length_c   1.000
_cell.angle_alpha   90.00
_cell.angle_beta   90.00
_cell.angle_gamma   90.00
#
_symmetry.space_group_name_H-M   'P 1'
#
loop_
_entity.id
_entity.type
_entity.pdbx_description
1 polymer ?
#
loop_
_entity_poly.entity_id
_entity_poly.type
_entity_poly.pdbx_seq_one_letter_code
_entity_poly.pdbx_strand_id
1 'polypeptide(L)'
;NADDGLLRKGDKGDDVKLLQHRLNLLGWQLTEDGIWGVQTDSAVRGYQYRASLTVDGIVGAKTKAALIRDAILARAAEMGAYMVKHKWHYQDKTCRAKSTFDATRKLEHPGATCSHYVSWILQDVGLLVAGKRVSHDGGKVTGTGNLLGCQVIQAKGKTWDKLADLRPGDVCVWESNLAIYAGNGKWYDAGGPFRSNTKDGCYTNVGPVAPYYDRTKPVYYLVRAKV
;
A
#
# COMPACT_ATOMS: atom_id res chain seq x y z
N ASN A 1 6.71 14.41 -26.04
CA ASN A 1 6.30 13.02 -26.04
C ASN A 1 4.79 12.97 -26.15
N ALA A 2 4.25 12.15 -27.08
CA ALA A 2 2.81 11.94 -27.15
C ALA A 2 2.36 11.40 -25.79
N ASP A 3 1.36 12.00 -25.19
CA ASP A 3 0.77 11.55 -23.94
C ASP A 3 -0.10 10.31 -24.21
N ASP A 4 0.59 9.20 -24.53
CA ASP A 4 -0.04 7.91 -24.78
C ASP A 4 -0.19 7.08 -23.49
N GLY A 5 0.13 7.67 -22.33
CA GLY A 5 0.06 7.03 -21.03
C GLY A 5 1.11 5.93 -20.80
N LEU A 6 2.05 5.78 -21.73
CA LEU A 6 3.15 4.80 -21.64
C LEU A 6 4.42 5.48 -21.14
N LEU A 7 5.24 4.73 -20.38
CA LEU A 7 6.60 5.15 -20.03
C LEU A 7 7.60 4.21 -20.71
N ARG A 8 8.68 4.79 -21.26
CA ARG A 8 9.71 4.06 -22.00
C ARG A 8 11.07 4.75 -21.93
N LYS A 9 12.11 4.06 -22.36
CA LYS A 9 13.49 4.60 -22.39
C LYS A 9 13.55 5.95 -23.11
N GLY A 10 14.19 6.92 -22.48
CA GLY A 10 14.29 8.30 -22.94
C GLY A 10 13.30 9.26 -22.29
N ASP A 11 12.25 8.77 -21.63
CA ASP A 11 11.32 9.62 -20.91
C ASP A 11 11.94 10.23 -19.67
N LYS A 12 11.42 11.37 -19.24
CA LYS A 12 11.88 12.13 -18.06
C LYS A 12 10.68 12.71 -17.32
N GLY A 13 10.89 12.99 -16.03
CA GLY A 13 9.91 13.68 -15.18
C GLY A 13 9.50 12.88 -13.97
N ASP A 14 8.45 13.39 -13.29
CA ASP A 14 7.99 12.83 -12.01
C ASP A 14 7.44 11.41 -12.13
N ASP A 15 6.81 11.06 -13.26
CA ASP A 15 6.33 9.70 -13.49
C ASP A 15 7.47 8.68 -13.59
N VAL A 16 8.60 9.06 -14.21
CA VAL A 16 9.82 8.23 -14.25
C VAL A 16 10.43 8.12 -12.85
N LYS A 17 10.48 9.22 -12.11
CA LYS A 17 10.96 9.23 -10.73
C LYS A 17 10.12 8.32 -9.83
N LEU A 18 8.80 8.39 -9.96
CA LEU A 18 7.88 7.51 -9.22
C LEU A 18 8.04 6.04 -9.63
N LEU A 19 8.28 5.76 -10.91
CA LEU A 19 8.61 4.42 -11.41
C LEU A 19 9.90 3.90 -10.75
N GLN A 20 10.98 4.69 -10.76
CA GLN A 20 12.26 4.35 -10.12
C GLN A 20 12.07 4.07 -8.64
N HIS A 21 11.32 4.91 -7.94
CA HIS A 21 10.98 4.70 -6.53
C HIS A 21 10.26 3.38 -6.30
N ARG A 22 9.23 3.05 -7.07
CA ARG A 22 8.50 1.78 -6.96
C ARG A 22 9.38 0.56 -7.24
N LEU A 23 10.28 0.66 -8.20
CA LEU A 23 11.26 -0.39 -8.47
C LEU A 23 12.23 -0.56 -7.28
N ASN A 24 12.67 0.54 -6.66
CA ASN A 24 13.51 0.48 -5.46
C ASN A 24 12.80 -0.19 -4.28
N LEU A 25 11.50 0.04 -4.10
CA LEU A 25 10.69 -0.70 -3.10
C LEU A 25 10.67 -2.22 -3.36
N LEU A 26 10.94 -2.65 -4.59
CA LEU A 26 11.03 -4.07 -4.98
C LEU A 26 12.47 -4.61 -5.01
N GLY A 27 13.43 -3.83 -4.49
CA GLY A 27 14.81 -4.23 -4.28
C GLY A 27 15.79 -3.82 -5.39
N TRP A 28 15.36 -3.04 -6.41
CA TRP A 28 16.32 -2.38 -7.32
C TRP A 28 16.98 -1.20 -6.61
N GLN A 29 18.17 -0.85 -7.07
CA GLN A 29 18.94 0.26 -6.51
C GLN A 29 19.17 1.33 -7.59
N LEU A 30 18.09 2.03 -7.93
CA LEU A 30 18.10 3.09 -8.93
C LEU A 30 18.29 4.47 -8.27
N THR A 31 18.97 5.37 -8.95
CA THR A 31 18.88 6.79 -8.62
C THR A 31 17.51 7.30 -9.03
N GLU A 32 16.80 7.94 -8.11
CA GLU A 32 15.46 8.50 -8.34
C GLU A 32 15.58 9.91 -8.93
N ASP A 33 16.22 10.02 -10.10
CA ASP A 33 16.51 11.27 -10.78
C ASP A 33 15.44 11.69 -11.80
N GLY A 34 14.46 10.80 -12.03
CA GLY A 34 13.42 11.04 -13.02
C GLY A 34 13.90 10.93 -14.47
N ILE A 35 15.05 10.28 -14.72
CA ILE A 35 15.57 10.07 -16.06
C ILE A 35 15.56 8.57 -16.40
N TRP A 36 14.83 8.19 -17.45
CA TRP A 36 14.82 6.80 -17.90
C TRP A 36 16.08 6.51 -18.77
N GLY A 37 17.16 6.22 -18.07
CA GLY A 37 18.42 5.77 -18.67
C GLY A 37 18.51 4.24 -18.80
N VAL A 38 19.73 3.76 -19.05
CA VAL A 38 20.02 2.33 -19.23
C VAL A 38 19.69 1.52 -17.97
N GLN A 39 20.01 2.05 -16.78
CA GLN A 39 19.75 1.35 -15.52
C GLN A 39 18.25 1.17 -15.26
N THR A 40 17.44 2.22 -15.50
CA THR A 40 15.99 2.15 -15.38
C THR A 40 15.41 1.16 -16.40
N ASP A 41 15.89 1.16 -17.66
CA ASP A 41 15.43 0.21 -18.69
C ASP A 41 15.73 -1.24 -18.28
N SER A 42 16.95 -1.51 -17.79
CA SER A 42 17.31 -2.85 -17.30
C SER A 42 16.45 -3.29 -16.13
N ALA A 43 16.18 -2.40 -15.18
CA ALA A 43 15.31 -2.69 -14.03
C ALA A 43 13.86 -2.99 -14.46
N VAL A 44 13.31 -2.22 -15.38
CA VAL A 44 11.96 -2.45 -15.92
C VAL A 44 11.88 -3.80 -16.61
N ARG A 45 12.83 -4.14 -17.50
CA ARG A 45 12.86 -5.45 -18.15
C ARG A 45 13.05 -6.59 -17.15
N GLY A 46 13.92 -6.42 -16.17
CA GLY A 46 14.10 -7.38 -15.09
C GLY A 46 12.82 -7.58 -14.27
N TYR A 47 12.10 -6.49 -13.97
CA TYR A 47 10.80 -6.57 -13.31
C TYR A 47 9.76 -7.31 -14.16
N GLN A 48 9.63 -6.93 -15.44
CA GLN A 48 8.71 -7.58 -16.37
C GLN A 48 8.95 -9.10 -16.45
N TYR A 49 10.22 -9.51 -16.53
CA TYR A 49 10.60 -10.93 -16.51
C TYR A 49 10.16 -11.62 -15.21
N ARG A 50 10.48 -11.05 -14.04
CA ARG A 50 10.10 -11.59 -12.74
C ARG A 50 8.59 -11.67 -12.54
N ALA A 51 7.85 -10.71 -13.06
CA ALA A 51 6.39 -10.62 -12.99
C ALA A 51 5.67 -11.44 -14.09
N SER A 52 6.43 -12.22 -14.90
CA SER A 52 5.89 -12.99 -16.03
C SER A 52 5.08 -12.15 -17.02
N LEU A 53 5.55 -10.93 -17.28
CA LEU A 53 5.00 -10.00 -18.25
C LEU A 53 5.81 -10.03 -19.56
N THR A 54 5.28 -9.42 -20.61
CA THR A 54 6.05 -9.17 -21.84
C THR A 54 7.26 -8.29 -21.52
N VAL A 55 8.47 -8.75 -21.88
CA VAL A 55 9.74 -8.06 -21.61
C VAL A 55 10.06 -7.12 -22.76
N ASP A 56 9.28 -6.04 -22.89
CA ASP A 56 9.40 -5.05 -23.97
C ASP A 56 10.08 -3.74 -23.52
N GLY A 57 10.30 -3.57 -22.20
CA GLY A 57 10.85 -2.34 -21.64
C GLY A 57 9.86 -1.17 -21.71
N ILE A 58 8.56 -1.43 -21.82
CA ILE A 58 7.50 -0.41 -21.85
C ILE A 58 6.61 -0.57 -20.62
N VAL A 59 6.41 0.49 -19.88
CA VAL A 59 5.48 0.50 -18.74
C VAL A 59 4.11 0.97 -19.25
N GLY A 60 3.36 0.03 -19.82
CA GLY A 60 1.94 0.19 -20.13
C GLY A 60 1.05 -0.26 -18.97
N ALA A 61 -0.27 -0.31 -19.22
CA ALA A 61 -1.29 -0.60 -18.20
C ALA A 61 -1.00 -1.89 -17.39
N LYS A 62 -0.65 -2.99 -18.06
CA LYS A 62 -0.37 -4.27 -17.39
C LYS A 62 0.86 -4.19 -16.48
N THR A 63 1.96 -3.62 -16.97
CA THR A 63 3.20 -3.45 -16.20
C THR A 63 2.96 -2.50 -15.04
N LYS A 64 2.27 -1.38 -15.26
CA LYS A 64 1.92 -0.39 -14.22
C LYS A 64 1.05 -1.03 -13.12
N ALA A 65 0.03 -1.80 -13.50
CA ALA A 65 -0.84 -2.50 -12.54
C ALA A 65 -0.06 -3.45 -11.65
N ALA A 66 0.76 -4.30 -12.25
CA ALA A 66 1.57 -5.26 -11.53
C ALA A 66 2.58 -4.57 -10.60
N LEU A 67 3.27 -3.54 -11.10
CA LEU A 67 4.27 -2.79 -10.32
C LEU A 67 3.65 -2.08 -9.12
N ILE A 68 2.49 -1.44 -9.28
CA ILE A 68 1.79 -0.77 -8.17
C ILE A 68 1.37 -1.80 -7.12
N ARG A 69 0.75 -2.90 -7.55
CA ARG A 69 0.35 -4.00 -6.65
C ARG A 69 1.55 -4.50 -5.84
N ASP A 70 2.64 -4.84 -6.51
CA ASP A 70 3.80 -5.44 -5.88
C ASP A 70 4.51 -4.45 -4.95
N ALA A 71 4.57 -3.15 -5.31
CA ALA A 71 5.10 -2.10 -4.46
C ALA A 71 4.25 -1.89 -3.19
N ILE A 72 2.92 -1.92 -3.30
CA ILE A 72 2.01 -1.87 -2.13
C ILE A 72 2.32 -3.03 -1.18
N LEU A 73 2.39 -4.26 -1.69
CA LEU A 73 2.60 -5.45 -0.88
C LEU A 73 4.00 -5.48 -0.25
N ALA A 74 5.04 -5.13 -1.01
CA ALA A 74 6.40 -5.04 -0.49
C ALA A 74 6.51 -4.00 0.63
N ARG A 75 5.93 -2.81 0.43
CA ARG A 75 5.96 -1.75 1.43
C ARG A 75 5.15 -2.10 2.67
N ALA A 76 4.01 -2.77 2.51
CA ALA A 76 3.23 -3.29 3.63
C ALA A 76 4.05 -4.29 4.46
N ALA A 77 4.72 -5.23 3.81
CA ALA A 77 5.57 -6.19 4.50
C ALA A 77 6.73 -5.52 5.26
N GLU A 78 7.42 -4.60 4.63
CA GLU A 78 8.57 -3.88 5.21
C GLU A 78 8.16 -3.03 6.43
N MET A 79 7.13 -2.17 6.27
CA MET A 79 6.63 -1.35 7.37
C MET A 79 6.12 -2.20 8.53
N GLY A 80 5.38 -3.27 8.22
CA GLY A 80 4.87 -4.18 9.24
C GLY A 80 5.99 -4.86 10.03
N ALA A 81 7.01 -5.38 9.33
CA ALA A 81 8.18 -5.97 9.97
C ALA A 81 8.95 -4.96 10.82
N TYR A 82 9.09 -3.72 10.35
CA TYR A 82 9.71 -2.64 11.12
C TYR A 82 8.94 -2.35 12.42
N MET A 83 7.62 -2.22 12.34
CA MET A 83 6.76 -1.93 13.49
C MET A 83 6.86 -3.03 14.56
N VAL A 84 6.86 -4.30 14.13
CA VAL A 84 7.01 -5.44 15.03
C VAL A 84 8.41 -5.45 15.67
N LYS A 85 9.47 -5.33 14.86
CA LYS A 85 10.87 -5.32 15.33
C LYS A 85 11.12 -4.23 16.37
N HIS A 86 10.53 -3.05 16.19
CA HIS A 86 10.71 -1.89 17.06
C HIS A 86 9.61 -1.75 18.12
N LYS A 87 8.80 -2.80 18.34
CA LYS A 87 7.78 -2.87 19.37
C LYS A 87 6.81 -1.68 19.38
N TRP A 88 6.35 -1.27 18.19
CA TRP A 88 5.36 -0.20 18.09
C TRP A 88 4.04 -0.62 18.72
N HIS A 89 3.30 0.37 19.22
CA HIS A 89 2.01 0.16 19.86
C HIS A 89 0.86 0.52 18.93
N TYR A 90 -0.30 -0.08 19.17
CA TYR A 90 -1.52 0.49 18.62
C TYR A 90 -1.75 1.85 19.27
N GLN A 91 -2.05 2.87 18.46
CA GLN A 91 -2.19 4.24 18.95
C GLN A 91 -3.28 4.34 20.02
N ASP A 92 -2.87 4.71 21.23
CA ASP A 92 -3.70 5.03 22.37
C ASP A 92 -3.38 6.44 22.89
N LYS A 93 -3.67 6.72 24.17
CA LYS A 93 -3.39 8.02 24.78
C LYS A 93 -1.90 8.32 24.95
N THR A 94 -1.07 7.30 25.01
CA THR A 94 0.38 7.41 25.27
C THR A 94 1.20 7.33 23.99
N CYS A 95 0.76 6.57 23.00
CA CYS A 95 1.45 6.34 21.74
C CYS A 95 0.88 7.20 20.62
N ARG A 96 1.75 7.83 19.84
CA ARG A 96 1.36 8.81 18.82
C ARG A 96 1.83 8.41 17.41
N ALA A 97 1.04 8.80 16.44
CA ALA A 97 1.42 8.74 15.02
C ALA A 97 1.47 10.15 14.44
N LYS A 98 2.37 10.34 13.50
CA LYS A 98 2.46 11.54 12.65
C LYS A 98 1.86 11.26 11.27
N SER A 99 1.80 12.28 10.44
CA SER A 99 1.24 12.19 9.08
C SER A 99 2.03 11.28 8.14
N THR A 100 3.31 11.01 8.42
CA THR A 100 4.17 10.11 7.66
C THR A 100 4.80 9.05 8.55
N PHE A 101 5.18 7.92 7.94
CA PHE A 101 5.89 6.85 8.63
C PHE A 101 7.24 7.32 9.18
N ASP A 102 8.02 8.03 8.35
CA ASP A 102 9.34 8.55 8.72
C ASP A 102 9.30 9.54 9.87
N ALA A 103 8.28 10.38 9.95
CA ALA A 103 8.11 11.28 11.07
C ALA A 103 7.70 10.53 12.35
N THR A 104 6.91 9.46 12.21
CA THR A 104 6.44 8.67 13.35
C THR A 104 7.56 7.82 13.95
N ARG A 105 8.40 7.19 13.14
CA ARG A 105 9.51 6.33 13.63
C ARG A 105 10.58 7.07 14.44
N LYS A 106 10.56 8.40 14.40
CA LYS A 106 11.47 9.27 15.18
C LYS A 106 10.92 9.64 16.55
N LEU A 107 9.70 9.22 16.88
CA LEU A 107 9.09 9.49 18.18
C LEU A 107 9.64 8.52 19.21
N GLU A 108 9.67 8.93 20.48
CA GLU A 108 10.06 8.11 21.61
C GLU A 108 9.07 6.93 21.80
N HIS A 109 7.77 7.20 21.62
CA HIS A 109 6.70 6.22 21.72
C HIS A 109 5.88 6.20 20.42
N PRO A 110 6.41 5.55 19.35
CA PRO A 110 5.70 5.49 18.08
C PRO A 110 4.50 4.54 18.16
N GLY A 111 3.40 4.93 17.52
CA GLY A 111 2.19 4.11 17.44
C GLY A 111 1.48 4.29 16.12
N ALA A 112 0.62 3.36 15.78
CA ALA A 112 -0.18 3.40 14.56
C ALA A 112 -1.59 2.84 14.77
N THR A 113 -2.51 3.22 13.88
CA THR A 113 -3.80 2.55 13.66
C THR A 113 -3.81 1.96 12.27
N CYS A 114 -4.82 1.16 11.95
CA CYS A 114 -5.05 0.65 10.59
C CYS A 114 -5.03 1.78 9.54
N SER A 115 -5.67 2.92 9.83
CA SER A 115 -5.70 4.08 8.93
C SER A 115 -4.33 4.72 8.72
N HIS A 116 -3.49 4.81 9.75
CA HIS A 116 -2.12 5.31 9.61
C HIS A 116 -1.29 4.37 8.74
N TYR A 117 -1.29 3.09 9.06
CA TYR A 117 -0.53 2.07 8.35
C TYR A 117 -0.85 2.04 6.85
N VAL A 118 -2.14 1.91 6.51
CA VAL A 118 -2.59 1.93 5.11
C VAL A 118 -2.22 3.24 4.42
N SER A 119 -2.43 4.38 5.09
CA SER A 119 -2.16 5.69 4.49
C SER A 119 -0.68 5.90 4.19
N TRP A 120 0.22 5.51 5.09
CA TRP A 120 1.66 5.62 4.86
C TRP A 120 2.12 4.76 3.68
N ILE A 121 1.59 3.55 3.54
CA ILE A 121 1.88 2.69 2.39
C ILE A 121 1.40 3.36 1.10
N LEU A 122 0.16 3.87 1.06
CA LEU A 122 -0.37 4.56 -0.12
C LEU A 122 0.40 5.85 -0.45
N GLN A 123 0.87 6.59 0.55
CA GLN A 123 1.74 7.76 0.35
C GLN A 123 3.05 7.35 -0.32
N ASP A 124 3.72 6.36 0.23
CA ASP A 124 5.03 5.92 -0.24
C ASP A 124 4.99 5.34 -1.66
N VAL A 125 3.91 4.66 -2.02
CA VAL A 125 3.76 4.17 -3.41
C VAL A 125 3.16 5.21 -4.36
N GLY A 126 2.97 6.45 -3.90
CA GLY A 126 2.47 7.56 -4.73
C GLY A 126 0.99 7.46 -5.09
N LEU A 127 0.18 6.83 -4.26
CA LEU A 127 -1.29 6.70 -4.43
C LEU A 127 -2.09 7.59 -3.48
N LEU A 128 -1.43 8.30 -2.58
CA LEU A 128 -2.03 9.25 -1.66
C LEU A 128 -1.11 10.47 -1.53
N VAL A 129 -1.68 11.65 -1.48
CA VAL A 129 -0.94 12.90 -1.25
C VAL A 129 -0.14 12.80 0.05
N ALA A 130 1.13 13.18 0.01
CA ALA A 130 2.03 13.13 1.16
C ALA A 130 1.44 13.87 2.38
N GLY A 131 1.54 13.22 3.54
CA GLY A 131 1.00 13.76 4.80
C GLY A 131 -0.53 13.71 4.94
N LYS A 132 -1.26 13.23 3.94
CA LYS A 132 -2.72 13.02 4.01
C LYS A 132 -3.05 11.60 4.43
N ARG A 133 -4.31 11.38 4.82
CA ARG A 133 -4.78 10.10 5.33
C ARG A 133 -6.13 9.72 4.71
N VAL A 134 -6.28 8.43 4.41
CA VAL A 134 -7.57 7.80 4.22
C VAL A 134 -7.99 7.14 5.53
N SER A 135 -9.25 7.14 5.84
CA SER A 135 -9.79 6.55 7.07
C SER A 135 -11.20 6.00 6.83
N HIS A 136 -11.74 5.38 7.84
CA HIS A 136 -13.13 4.95 7.92
C HIS A 136 -13.87 5.76 8.97
N ASP A 137 -15.15 5.96 8.76
CA ASP A 137 -16.06 6.59 9.71
C ASP A 137 -17.46 6.00 9.52
N GLY A 138 -17.90 5.14 10.45
CA GLY A 138 -19.21 4.49 10.39
C GLY A 138 -19.48 3.79 9.05
N GLY A 139 -18.50 3.09 8.49
CA GLY A 139 -18.63 2.42 7.19
C GLY A 139 -18.49 3.34 5.97
N LYS A 140 -18.09 4.60 6.15
CA LYS A 140 -17.73 5.52 5.06
C LYS A 140 -16.21 5.61 4.95
N VAL A 141 -15.69 5.70 3.73
CA VAL A 141 -14.28 6.02 3.51
C VAL A 141 -14.11 7.55 3.47
N THR A 142 -13.17 8.07 4.25
CA THR A 142 -12.87 9.50 4.32
C THR A 142 -11.48 9.79 3.75
N GLY A 143 -11.21 11.04 3.36
CA GLY A 143 -9.92 11.44 2.79
C GLY A 143 -9.71 11.02 1.34
N THR A 144 -10.75 10.57 0.64
CA THR A 144 -10.69 10.08 -0.75
C THR A 144 -10.27 11.15 -1.76
N GLY A 145 -10.55 12.42 -1.49
CA GLY A 145 -10.11 13.53 -2.34
C GLY A 145 -8.59 13.71 -2.42
N ASN A 146 -7.83 13.01 -1.56
CA ASN A 146 -6.36 13.03 -1.59
C ASN A 146 -5.76 11.79 -2.28
N LEU A 147 -6.59 10.87 -2.77
CA LEU A 147 -6.13 9.69 -3.51
C LEU A 147 -5.66 10.09 -4.90
N LEU A 148 -4.51 9.55 -5.30
CA LEU A 148 -3.88 9.78 -6.59
C LEU A 148 -4.00 8.52 -7.45
N GLY A 149 -4.63 8.62 -8.61
CA GLY A 149 -4.77 7.48 -9.52
C GLY A 149 -5.48 6.27 -8.90
N CYS A 150 -6.40 6.47 -7.97
CA CYS A 150 -7.23 5.41 -7.39
C CYS A 150 -8.69 5.59 -7.74
N GLN A 151 -9.43 4.50 -7.64
CA GLN A 151 -10.90 4.50 -7.64
C GLN A 151 -11.42 3.98 -6.32
N VAL A 152 -12.54 4.51 -5.88
CA VAL A 152 -13.28 4.03 -4.72
C VAL A 152 -14.50 3.28 -5.22
N ILE A 153 -14.57 2.00 -4.94
CA ILE A 153 -15.61 1.09 -5.41
C ILE A 153 -16.51 0.73 -4.23
N GLN A 154 -17.81 0.93 -4.37
CA GLN A 154 -18.77 0.51 -3.35
C GLN A 154 -18.95 -1.01 -3.40
N ALA A 155 -18.67 -1.67 -2.28
CA ALA A 155 -18.74 -3.13 -2.17
C ALA A 155 -20.17 -3.66 -1.86
N LYS A 156 -21.15 -2.76 -1.68
CA LYS A 156 -22.58 -3.06 -1.45
C LYS A 156 -22.84 -4.04 -0.29
N GLY A 157 -22.04 -3.97 0.76
CA GLY A 157 -22.22 -4.80 1.96
C GLY A 157 -21.92 -6.29 1.77
N LYS A 158 -21.22 -6.68 0.71
CA LYS A 158 -20.77 -8.06 0.54
C LYS A 158 -19.61 -8.38 1.49
N THR A 159 -19.58 -9.61 1.98
CA THR A 159 -18.42 -10.13 2.70
C THR A 159 -17.23 -10.26 1.74
N TRP A 160 -16.02 -10.16 2.26
CA TRP A 160 -14.80 -10.11 1.42
C TRP A 160 -14.62 -11.35 0.54
N ASP A 161 -15.03 -12.54 1.01
CA ASP A 161 -14.96 -13.80 0.27
C ASP A 161 -15.99 -13.89 -0.88
N LYS A 162 -16.99 -13.01 -0.88
CA LYS A 162 -17.99 -12.87 -1.95
C LYS A 162 -17.71 -11.71 -2.92
N LEU A 163 -16.56 -11.03 -2.76
CA LEU A 163 -16.10 -10.01 -3.70
C LEU A 163 -15.38 -10.69 -4.87
N ALA A 164 -16.11 -10.96 -5.95
CA ALA A 164 -15.63 -11.72 -7.11
C ALA A 164 -14.40 -11.13 -7.81
N ASP A 165 -14.05 -9.87 -7.57
CA ASP A 165 -12.95 -9.15 -8.22
C ASP A 165 -11.97 -8.53 -7.20
N LEU A 166 -11.82 -9.15 -6.03
CA LEU A 166 -10.83 -8.71 -5.05
C LEU A 166 -9.42 -9.09 -5.51
N ARG A 167 -8.52 -8.11 -5.56
CA ARG A 167 -7.17 -8.25 -6.09
C ARG A 167 -6.13 -7.91 -5.02
N PRO A 168 -4.99 -8.62 -4.98
CA PRO A 168 -3.88 -8.20 -4.12
C PRO A 168 -3.52 -6.73 -4.35
N GLY A 169 -3.30 -6.00 -3.25
CA GLY A 169 -3.10 -4.54 -3.26
C GLY A 169 -4.37 -3.71 -3.11
N ASP A 170 -5.57 -4.30 -3.18
CA ASP A 170 -6.81 -3.58 -2.84
C ASP A 170 -6.84 -3.25 -1.35
N VAL A 171 -7.31 -2.04 -1.02
CA VAL A 171 -7.65 -1.68 0.35
C VAL A 171 -9.12 -1.92 0.59
N CYS A 172 -9.45 -2.84 1.47
CA CYS A 172 -10.82 -3.02 1.94
C CYS A 172 -11.10 -2.11 3.13
N VAL A 173 -12.30 -1.53 3.13
CA VAL A 173 -12.79 -0.64 4.18
C VAL A 173 -14.04 -1.27 4.81
N TRP A 174 -13.92 -1.60 6.09
CA TRP A 174 -15.02 -2.02 6.95
C TRP A 174 -15.52 -0.85 7.80
N GLU A 175 -16.52 -1.09 8.63
CA GLU A 175 -17.06 -0.08 9.53
C GLU A 175 -16.01 0.56 10.46
N SER A 176 -15.08 -0.25 10.95
CA SER A 176 -14.09 0.15 11.95
C SER A 176 -12.65 -0.22 11.60
N ASN A 177 -12.37 -0.64 10.35
CA ASN A 177 -11.03 -1.04 9.94
C ASN A 177 -10.75 -0.78 8.46
N LEU A 178 -9.45 -0.66 8.15
CA LEU A 178 -8.89 -0.74 6.80
C LEU A 178 -7.77 -1.78 6.78
N ALA A 179 -7.74 -2.60 5.73
CA ALA A 179 -6.65 -3.54 5.51
C ALA A 179 -6.34 -3.69 4.02
N ILE A 180 -5.10 -4.05 3.71
CA ILE A 180 -4.64 -4.32 2.35
C ILE A 180 -4.75 -5.82 2.09
N TYR A 181 -5.45 -6.20 1.03
CA TYR A 181 -5.55 -7.59 0.62
C TYR A 181 -4.21 -8.07 0.04
N ALA A 182 -3.68 -9.15 0.62
CA ALA A 182 -2.40 -9.74 0.21
C ALA A 182 -2.57 -10.90 -0.77
N GLY A 183 -3.81 -11.34 -1.02
CA GLY A 183 -4.11 -12.54 -1.79
C GLY A 183 -4.32 -13.77 -0.90
N ASN A 184 -4.94 -14.81 -1.48
CA ASN A 184 -5.16 -16.10 -0.80
C ASN A 184 -5.83 -15.99 0.59
N GLY A 185 -6.77 -15.04 0.73
CA GLY A 185 -7.46 -14.78 1.99
C GLY A 185 -6.58 -14.18 3.10
N LYS A 186 -5.43 -13.61 2.76
CA LYS A 186 -4.51 -12.97 3.70
C LYS A 186 -4.52 -11.45 3.56
N TRP A 187 -4.15 -10.77 4.64
CA TRP A 187 -4.25 -9.32 4.77
C TRP A 187 -3.05 -8.71 5.48
N TYR A 188 -2.68 -7.50 5.08
CA TYR A 188 -1.84 -6.61 5.87
C TYR A 188 -2.73 -5.66 6.65
N ASP A 189 -2.68 -5.76 7.97
CA ASP A 189 -3.51 -4.99 8.89
C ASP A 189 -2.70 -4.58 10.12
N ALA A 190 -2.85 -3.36 10.56
CA ALA A 190 -2.26 -2.84 11.79
C ALA A 190 -3.37 -2.54 12.82
N GLY A 191 -4.35 -3.40 12.93
CA GLY A 191 -5.48 -3.29 13.85
C GLY A 191 -5.88 -4.63 14.46
N GLY A 192 -6.84 -4.60 15.35
CA GLY A 192 -7.46 -5.81 15.90
C GLY A 192 -6.51 -6.71 16.70
N PRO A 193 -6.58 -8.06 16.55
CA PRO A 193 -5.87 -9.04 17.38
C PRO A 193 -4.37 -9.11 17.12
N PHE A 194 -3.86 -8.37 16.14
CA PHE A 194 -2.41 -8.17 15.97
C PHE A 194 -1.84 -7.25 17.04
N ARG A 195 -2.69 -6.57 17.80
CA ARG A 195 -2.33 -6.15 19.13
C ARG A 195 -1.91 -7.40 19.88
N SER A 196 -0.67 -7.44 20.30
CA SER A 196 -0.26 -8.54 21.14
C SER A 196 -1.20 -8.66 22.35
N ASN A 197 -1.45 -9.88 22.79
CA ASN A 197 -1.93 -10.15 24.14
C ASN A 197 -0.86 -9.81 25.20
N THR A 198 0.20 -9.09 24.80
CA THR A 198 1.22 -8.61 25.74
C THR A 198 0.63 -7.45 26.54
N LYS A 199 0.90 -7.43 27.82
CA LYS A 199 0.43 -6.39 28.75
C LYS A 199 0.84 -4.98 28.32
N ASP A 200 1.85 -4.87 27.46
CA ASP A 200 2.39 -3.62 26.92
C ASP A 200 1.74 -3.13 25.62
N GLY A 201 0.82 -3.91 25.00
CA GLY A 201 0.06 -3.52 23.80
C GLY A 201 0.88 -3.40 22.52
N CYS A 202 2.12 -3.91 22.48
CA CYS A 202 2.98 -3.86 21.28
C CYS A 202 2.47 -4.75 20.15
N TYR A 203 2.74 -4.38 18.91
CA TYR A 203 2.51 -5.24 17.76
C TYR A 203 3.43 -6.46 17.77
N THR A 204 2.86 -7.64 17.61
CA THR A 204 3.62 -8.90 17.46
C THR A 204 3.62 -9.40 16.01
N ASN A 205 2.64 -9.00 15.22
CA ASN A 205 2.54 -9.34 13.81
C ASN A 205 1.69 -8.29 13.09
N VAL A 206 2.10 -7.85 11.91
CA VAL A 206 1.37 -6.90 11.06
C VAL A 206 1.10 -7.51 9.67
N GLY A 207 1.11 -8.81 9.55
CA GLY A 207 0.67 -9.55 8.37
C GLY A 207 1.79 -10.23 7.56
N PRO A 208 1.48 -10.93 6.45
CA PRO A 208 0.14 -11.22 5.96
C PRO A 208 -0.54 -12.34 6.77
N VAL A 209 -1.72 -12.10 7.23
CA VAL A 209 -2.46 -12.96 8.17
C VAL A 209 -3.89 -13.21 7.73
N ALA A 210 -4.54 -14.20 8.32
CA ALA A 210 -5.97 -14.40 8.13
C ALA A 210 -6.77 -13.16 8.59
N PRO A 211 -7.91 -12.85 7.95
CA PRO A 211 -8.69 -11.67 8.31
C PRO A 211 -9.16 -11.76 9.76
N TYR A 212 -8.92 -10.70 10.51
CA TYR A 212 -9.43 -10.56 11.88
C TYR A 212 -10.93 -10.40 11.93
N TYR A 213 -11.44 -9.64 10.96
CA TYR A 213 -12.87 -9.44 10.91
C TYR A 213 -13.54 -10.72 10.47
N ASP A 214 -14.48 -11.15 11.29
CA ASP A 214 -15.41 -12.23 10.99
C ASP A 214 -15.83 -12.11 9.51
N ARG A 215 -15.75 -13.23 8.80
CA ARG A 215 -16.17 -13.34 7.39
C ARG A 215 -17.58 -12.84 7.14
N THR A 216 -18.37 -12.71 8.23
CA THR A 216 -19.75 -12.16 8.22
C THR A 216 -19.81 -10.65 8.15
N LYS A 217 -18.70 -9.91 8.47
CA LYS A 217 -18.72 -8.44 8.44
C LYS A 217 -18.67 -7.92 7.01
N PRO A 218 -19.58 -7.01 6.62
CA PRO A 218 -19.61 -6.47 5.27
C PRO A 218 -18.42 -5.54 5.00
N VAL A 219 -17.85 -5.64 3.81
CA VAL A 219 -16.96 -4.64 3.24
C VAL A 219 -17.83 -3.54 2.65
N TYR A 220 -17.54 -2.29 2.99
CA TYR A 220 -18.30 -1.15 2.48
C TYR A 220 -17.67 -0.59 1.20
N TYR A 221 -16.35 -0.48 1.15
CA TYR A 221 -15.65 0.07 0.01
C TYR A 221 -14.34 -0.66 -0.27
N LEU A 222 -13.93 -0.62 -1.54
CA LEU A 222 -12.59 -0.95 -2.00
C LEU A 222 -11.92 0.33 -2.51
N VAL A 223 -10.66 0.54 -2.12
CA VAL A 223 -9.79 1.53 -2.77
C VAL A 223 -8.79 0.75 -3.62
N ARG A 224 -8.82 1.01 -4.92
CA ARG A 224 -8.03 0.30 -5.93
C ARG A 224 -7.29 1.28 -6.83
N ALA A 225 -6.02 1.03 -7.13
CA ALA A 225 -5.28 1.79 -8.13
C ALA A 225 -5.94 1.69 -9.52
N LYS A 226 -6.08 2.82 -10.21
CA LYS A 226 -6.43 2.88 -11.62
C LYS A 226 -5.19 2.58 -12.45
N VAL A 227 -5.36 1.83 -13.49
CA VAL A 227 -4.31 1.45 -14.43
C VAL A 227 -4.75 1.65 -15.87
#